data_de2f4127a2a9dec173c897c03bebbcca
#
_entry.id   de2f4127a2a9dec173c897c03bebbcca
#
_cell.length_a   1.000
_cell.length_b   1.000
_cell.length_c   1.000
_cell.angle_alpha   90.00
_cell.angle_beta   90.00
_cell.angle_gamma   90.00
#
_symmetry.space_group_name_H-M   'P 1'
#
loop_
_entity.id
_entity.type
_entity.pdbx_description
1 polymer ?
#
loop_
_entity_poly.entity_id
_entity_poly.type
_entity_poly.pdbx_seq_one_letter_code
_entity_poly.pdbx_strand_id
1 'polypeptide(L)'
;PPGSHDPGGSARPFVHGDPAGQRSGAAGRRTGGGKSAGADRRRPKPKKRTGRKKALIWTGGTLAFVLVGGSVGAYLLYEHLNGNIDKVDVGIDNAAVTKGPVNILVIGTDKRSGKGNTGYGDDGSVGHADTTVLFHVSEDRSNATALSIPRDMITDIPDCPTRSGGTTKTIPGSRNVRFNESLGQEDRDPGCTWRTVEQLTGLKVTHFMMADFNAVKQLSSAVGGVEVCLGKDIDDPKSHLKLSKGRHEIQGEDALAFVRTRHSVGFESDLDRIKLQQQFLSSMIRKMKSGDTLTNPKKLYDLGDAATKSLTVDTGIDSVGKLASLGKELSKVNLKNITFATLPVIDNPADGKVHKTVVLDKAKADPLLAMVRQDVSLTEVKAKEKKAQEDADARQQALLQGPKAEPANVRVRVFNGSRRMGAAQEAVAWMQNSKGMTRTSNGGNATGGKTDKTVLEFAPNQADQARRLADAMGLPADALRQSGGDAPPKAEMKLTLGADFKGAGTPVSAPAPSKAPEGVQKIEADDESVCAK
;
A
#
# COMPACT_ATOMS: atom_id res chain seq x y z
N PRO A 1 -44.34 39.55 -16.36
CA PRO A 1 -45.53 39.07 -17.03
C PRO A 1 -45.39 39.15 -18.55
N PRO A 2 -46.13 38.46 -19.33
CA PRO A 2 -46.50 37.07 -19.30
C PRO A 2 -46.42 36.44 -20.72
N GLY A 3 -46.87 35.21 -20.83
CA GLY A 3 -47.41 34.65 -22.09
C GLY A 3 -46.74 33.29 -22.40
N SER A 4 -47.30 32.22 -22.08
CA SER A 4 -48.44 31.49 -22.66
C SER A 4 -48.18 30.99 -24.09
N HIS A 5 -48.13 29.68 -24.28
CA HIS A 5 -49.10 28.90 -25.04
C HIS A 5 -48.57 27.46 -25.29
N ASP A 6 -49.25 26.53 -24.70
CA ASP A 6 -49.63 25.23 -25.27
C ASP A 6 -50.69 25.51 -26.39
N PRO A 7 -51.12 24.61 -27.26
CA PRO A 7 -51.39 23.22 -27.12
C PRO A 7 -51.35 22.36 -28.41
N GLY A 8 -51.72 21.10 -28.22
CA GLY A 8 -52.43 20.28 -29.18
C GLY A 8 -51.61 19.22 -29.90
N GLY A 9 -51.97 18.01 -30.00
CA GLY A 9 -53.19 17.29 -29.78
C GLY A 9 -53.26 16.13 -30.74
N SER A 10 -53.82 15.05 -30.28
CA SER A 10 -54.68 14.13 -31.03
C SER A 10 -53.99 13.27 -32.12
N ALA A 11 -54.20 12.04 -32.37
CA ALA A 11 -55.35 11.14 -32.09
C ALA A 11 -54.96 9.72 -32.49
N ARG A 12 -55.57 8.75 -31.85
CA ARG A 12 -55.82 7.40 -32.40
C ARG A 12 -56.80 7.48 -33.58
N PRO A 13 -57.03 6.40 -34.40
CA PRO A 13 -57.83 5.27 -34.02
C PRO A 13 -57.50 3.91 -34.71
N PHE A 14 -57.85 2.82 -34.07
CA PHE A 14 -58.77 1.72 -34.40
C PHE A 14 -58.95 1.34 -35.90
N VAL A 15 -59.01 0.00 -36.19
CA VAL A 15 -60.14 -0.80 -36.70
C VAL A 15 -59.65 -2.21 -37.07
N HIS A 16 -60.07 -3.23 -36.41
CA HIS A 16 -61.02 -4.31 -36.73
C HIS A 16 -60.83 -5.05 -38.06
N GLY A 17 -60.94 -6.40 -37.95
CA GLY A 17 -61.45 -7.23 -39.01
C GLY A 17 -61.12 -8.75 -38.90
N ASP A 18 -61.86 -9.48 -38.10
CA ASP A 18 -62.25 -10.86 -38.44
C ASP A 18 -63.36 -10.79 -39.50
N PRO A 19 -63.71 -11.82 -40.30
CA PRO A 19 -64.18 -13.13 -39.87
C PRO A 19 -64.04 -14.33 -40.85
N ALA A 20 -64.20 -15.52 -40.28
CA ALA A 20 -65.01 -16.69 -40.68
C ALA A 20 -65.36 -17.05 -42.14
N GLY A 21 -65.35 -18.33 -42.39
CA GLY A 21 -66.02 -19.05 -43.47
C GLY A 21 -65.48 -20.46 -43.57
N GLN A 22 -66.01 -21.43 -42.98
CA GLN A 22 -67.21 -22.30 -43.19
C GLN A 22 -67.24 -23.04 -44.52
N ARG A 23 -67.45 -24.36 -44.34
CA ARG A 23 -68.24 -25.36 -45.13
C ARG A 23 -67.37 -26.18 -46.11
N SER A 24 -67.53 -27.42 -46.07
CA SER A 24 -68.52 -28.54 -46.18
C SER A 24 -68.02 -29.43 -47.31
N GLY A 25 -68.06 -30.69 -47.30
CA GLY A 25 -69.04 -31.64 -47.09
C GLY A 25 -68.74 -32.95 -47.79
N ALA A 26 -69.40 -33.94 -47.34
CA ALA A 26 -69.99 -35.08 -48.01
C ALA A 26 -69.16 -36.29 -48.41
N ALA A 27 -69.23 -37.35 -47.70
CA ALA A 27 -70.11 -38.53 -47.97
C ALA A 27 -69.68 -39.43 -49.17
N GLY A 28 -69.45 -40.68 -48.87
CA GLY A 28 -69.30 -41.76 -49.84
C GLY A 28 -69.16 -43.13 -49.19
N ARG A 29 -70.30 -43.80 -49.12
CA ARG A 29 -70.62 -45.14 -48.62
C ARG A 29 -70.16 -46.25 -49.64
N ARG A 30 -69.68 -47.38 -49.17
CA ARG A 30 -70.16 -48.73 -49.48
C ARG A 30 -69.13 -49.83 -49.27
N THR A 31 -69.39 -50.65 -48.33
CA THR A 31 -69.80 -52.08 -48.42
C THR A 31 -68.76 -53.03 -49.08
N GLY A 32 -68.45 -54.07 -48.34
CA GLY A 32 -67.96 -55.33 -48.91
C GLY A 32 -67.20 -56.16 -47.86
N GLY A 33 -67.86 -57.21 -47.45
CA GLY A 33 -67.47 -58.18 -46.46
C GLY A 33 -66.42 -59.15 -46.85
N GLY A 34 -65.88 -59.86 -45.91
CA GLY A 34 -65.00 -60.98 -46.10
C GLY A 34 -64.44 -61.47 -44.77
N LYS A 35 -65.01 -62.59 -44.29
CA LYS A 35 -64.51 -63.41 -43.18
C LYS A 35 -63.11 -63.93 -43.39
N SER A 36 -62.23 -63.96 -42.45
CA SER A 36 -61.76 -65.20 -41.80
C SER A 36 -60.50 -65.00 -40.98
N ALA A 37 -60.47 -65.76 -39.91
CA ALA A 37 -59.34 -66.38 -39.21
C ALA A 37 -58.32 -65.55 -38.44
N GLY A 38 -58.39 -65.75 -37.19
CA GLY A 38 -57.55 -65.69 -36.10
C GLY A 38 -56.03 -65.59 -36.25
N ALA A 39 -55.46 -64.61 -35.62
CA ALA A 39 -54.13 -64.72 -35.10
C ALA A 39 -54.03 -63.79 -33.85
N ASP A 40 -53.82 -64.44 -32.79
CA ASP A 40 -53.58 -63.90 -31.44
C ASP A 40 -52.41 -62.95 -31.48
N ARG A 41 -52.62 -61.63 -31.50
CA ARG A 41 -51.59 -60.63 -31.33
C ARG A 41 -51.70 -60.04 -29.93
N ARG A 42 -50.85 -60.58 -29.02
CA ARG A 42 -50.56 -59.99 -27.72
C ARG A 42 -50.20 -58.52 -27.86
N ARG A 43 -51.06 -57.63 -27.40
CA ARG A 43 -50.78 -56.19 -27.27
C ARG A 43 -49.63 -55.99 -26.26
N PRO A 44 -48.54 -55.24 -26.61
CA PRO A 44 -47.53 -54.87 -25.61
C PRO A 44 -48.18 -53.90 -24.62
N LYS A 45 -48.04 -54.22 -23.32
CA LYS A 45 -48.44 -53.33 -22.24
C LYS A 45 -47.67 -52.00 -22.34
N PRO A 46 -48.31 -50.81 -22.22
CA PRO A 46 -47.62 -49.54 -22.24
C PRO A 46 -46.64 -49.46 -21.07
N LYS A 47 -45.35 -49.31 -21.36
CA LYS A 47 -44.30 -49.05 -20.35
C LYS A 47 -44.66 -47.75 -19.61
N LYS A 48 -44.93 -47.85 -18.32
CA LYS A 48 -45.14 -46.71 -17.42
C LYS A 48 -43.92 -45.80 -17.41
N ARG A 49 -43.92 -44.73 -18.21
CA ARG A 49 -42.90 -43.64 -18.25
C ARG A 49 -43.09 -42.61 -17.11
N THR A 50 -43.55 -43.02 -15.94
CA THR A 50 -43.90 -42.12 -14.85
C THR A 50 -42.76 -41.83 -13.86
N GLY A 51 -41.69 -42.63 -13.84
CA GLY A 51 -40.56 -42.43 -12.93
C GLY A 51 -39.66 -41.25 -13.30
N ARG A 52 -39.31 -41.10 -14.57
CA ARG A 52 -38.38 -40.05 -15.03
C ARG A 52 -38.94 -38.62 -14.90
N LYS A 53 -40.26 -38.43 -15.18
CA LYS A 53 -40.88 -37.10 -15.01
C LYS A 53 -41.01 -36.70 -13.54
N LYS A 54 -41.33 -37.65 -12.65
CA LYS A 54 -41.35 -37.36 -11.19
C LYS A 54 -39.96 -37.09 -10.65
N ALA A 55 -38.92 -37.85 -11.05
CA ALA A 55 -37.53 -37.58 -10.67
C ALA A 55 -37.07 -36.20 -11.15
N LEU A 56 -37.36 -35.79 -12.39
CA LEU A 56 -37.02 -34.45 -12.92
C LEU A 56 -37.74 -33.30 -12.19
N ILE A 57 -38.99 -33.51 -11.76
CA ILE A 57 -39.78 -32.52 -10.99
C ILE A 57 -39.19 -32.39 -9.56
N TRP A 58 -38.81 -33.50 -8.93
CA TRP A 58 -38.20 -33.51 -7.61
C TRP A 58 -36.77 -32.92 -7.61
N THR A 59 -35.93 -33.26 -8.60
CA THR A 59 -34.60 -32.67 -8.73
C THR A 59 -34.66 -31.19 -9.13
N GLY A 60 -35.56 -30.80 -10.02
CA GLY A 60 -35.78 -29.40 -10.37
C GLY A 60 -36.36 -28.57 -9.20
N GLY A 61 -37.31 -29.16 -8.45
CA GLY A 61 -37.89 -28.51 -7.27
C GLY A 61 -36.88 -28.34 -6.12
N THR A 62 -36.07 -29.36 -5.83
CA THR A 62 -35.01 -29.25 -4.82
C THR A 62 -33.94 -28.26 -5.22
N LEU A 63 -33.52 -28.24 -6.49
CA LEU A 63 -32.55 -27.27 -6.98
C LEU A 63 -33.09 -25.83 -6.90
N ALA A 64 -34.33 -25.62 -7.30
CA ALA A 64 -35.01 -24.33 -7.19
C ALA A 64 -35.14 -23.89 -5.71
N PHE A 65 -35.52 -24.80 -4.82
CA PHE A 65 -35.60 -24.51 -3.37
C PHE A 65 -34.25 -24.14 -2.78
N VAL A 66 -33.18 -24.85 -3.15
CA VAL A 66 -31.80 -24.55 -2.70
C VAL A 66 -31.33 -23.20 -3.26
N LEU A 67 -31.62 -22.89 -4.52
CA LEU A 67 -31.28 -21.61 -5.14
C LEU A 67 -32.08 -20.45 -4.50
N VAL A 68 -33.37 -20.60 -4.32
CA VAL A 68 -34.19 -19.55 -3.69
C VAL A 68 -33.86 -19.40 -2.21
N GLY A 69 -33.77 -20.48 -1.46
CA GLY A 69 -33.37 -20.45 -0.05
C GLY A 69 -31.96 -19.90 0.15
N GLY A 70 -31.02 -20.30 -0.70
CA GLY A 70 -29.66 -19.78 -0.71
C GLY A 70 -29.60 -18.27 -1.05
N SER A 71 -30.39 -17.83 -2.03
CA SER A 71 -30.46 -16.40 -2.39
C SER A 71 -31.09 -15.54 -1.28
N VAL A 72 -32.16 -16.03 -0.65
CA VAL A 72 -32.77 -15.35 0.51
C VAL A 72 -31.79 -15.31 1.67
N GLY A 73 -31.13 -16.42 1.98
CA GLY A 73 -30.09 -16.47 3.04
C GLY A 73 -28.94 -15.50 2.78
N ALA A 74 -28.44 -15.45 1.55
CA ALA A 74 -27.41 -14.52 1.14
C ALA A 74 -27.87 -13.05 1.22
N TYR A 75 -29.10 -12.76 0.84
CA TYR A 75 -29.68 -11.42 0.96
C TYR A 75 -29.80 -10.98 2.43
N LEU A 76 -30.35 -11.84 3.29
CA LEU A 76 -30.47 -11.55 4.72
C LEU A 76 -29.11 -11.34 5.38
N LEU A 77 -28.10 -12.14 5.00
CA LEU A 77 -26.74 -11.98 5.47
C LEU A 77 -26.14 -10.63 5.00
N TYR A 78 -26.34 -10.28 3.74
CA TYR A 78 -25.88 -9.00 3.19
C TYR A 78 -26.50 -7.82 3.95
N GLU A 79 -27.82 -7.83 4.15
CA GLU A 79 -28.54 -6.79 4.89
C GLU A 79 -28.08 -6.71 6.35
N HIS A 80 -27.89 -7.86 7.02
CA HIS A 80 -27.36 -7.91 8.38
C HIS A 80 -25.98 -7.23 8.48
N LEU A 81 -25.03 -7.63 7.65
CA LEU A 81 -23.68 -7.05 7.66
C LEU A 81 -23.67 -5.58 7.23
N ASN A 82 -24.50 -5.22 6.25
CA ASN A 82 -24.56 -3.85 5.74
C ASN A 82 -25.20 -2.89 6.75
N GLY A 83 -26.18 -3.37 7.51
CA GLY A 83 -26.83 -2.61 8.58
C GLY A 83 -25.95 -2.35 9.81
N ASN A 84 -24.85 -3.10 9.96
CA ASN A 84 -23.92 -2.92 11.07
C ASN A 84 -22.91 -1.78 10.83
N ILE A 85 -22.70 -1.35 9.56
CA ILE A 85 -21.61 -0.43 9.19
C ILE A 85 -21.92 0.97 9.72
N ASP A 86 -21.06 1.45 10.62
CA ASP A 86 -21.05 2.84 11.06
C ASP A 86 -20.27 3.70 10.05
N LYS A 87 -20.84 4.85 9.67
CA LYS A 87 -20.29 5.72 8.62
C LYS A 87 -20.38 7.18 8.97
N VAL A 88 -19.38 7.92 8.53
CA VAL A 88 -19.29 9.37 8.70
C VAL A 88 -19.09 10.02 7.34
N ASP A 89 -19.96 11.00 7.03
CA ASP A 89 -19.76 11.88 5.88
C ASP A 89 -18.81 13.03 6.28
N VAL A 90 -17.60 12.96 5.78
CA VAL A 90 -16.57 13.98 6.05
C VAL A 90 -16.57 15.14 5.04
N GLY A 91 -17.61 15.24 4.22
CA GLY A 91 -17.76 16.30 3.23
C GLY A 91 -16.76 16.23 2.08
N ILE A 92 -16.25 15.05 1.79
CA ILE A 92 -15.35 14.78 0.68
C ILE A 92 -16.06 13.79 -0.25
N ASP A 93 -16.17 14.15 -1.54
CA ASP A 93 -16.77 13.26 -2.53
C ASP A 93 -15.76 12.16 -2.88
N ASN A 94 -15.96 10.99 -2.27
CA ASN A 94 -15.13 9.81 -2.50
C ASN A 94 -15.78 8.91 -3.54
N ALA A 95 -15.28 8.94 -4.76
CA ALA A 95 -15.59 7.90 -5.74
C ALA A 95 -14.79 6.62 -5.38
N ALA A 96 -15.40 5.45 -5.60
CA ALA A 96 -14.69 4.19 -5.49
C ALA A 96 -13.40 4.25 -6.33
N VAL A 97 -12.24 4.08 -5.69
CA VAL A 97 -10.95 4.19 -6.37
C VAL A 97 -10.77 2.97 -7.27
N THR A 98 -11.05 3.16 -8.55
CA THR A 98 -10.85 2.13 -9.59
C THR A 98 -9.53 2.31 -10.34
N LYS A 99 -8.92 3.49 -10.24
CA LYS A 99 -7.65 3.86 -10.89
C LYS A 99 -6.80 4.70 -9.96
N GLY A 100 -5.48 4.57 -10.07
CA GLY A 100 -4.52 5.30 -9.26
C GLY A 100 -4.15 4.61 -7.94
N PRO A 101 -3.26 5.22 -7.15
CA PRO A 101 -2.87 4.72 -5.84
C PRO A 101 -4.05 4.77 -4.85
N VAL A 102 -4.06 3.86 -3.88
CA VAL A 102 -5.08 3.81 -2.83
C VAL A 102 -4.44 4.22 -1.51
N ASN A 103 -4.97 5.27 -0.89
CA ASN A 103 -4.47 5.82 0.37
C ASN A 103 -5.55 5.71 1.44
N ILE A 104 -5.41 4.73 2.33
CA ILE A 104 -6.37 4.50 3.41
C ILE A 104 -5.81 5.07 4.70
N LEU A 105 -6.54 6.00 5.30
CA LEU A 105 -6.22 6.54 6.61
C LEU A 105 -6.86 5.65 7.68
N VAL A 106 -6.03 4.93 8.41
CA VAL A 106 -6.45 4.11 9.56
C VAL A 106 -6.25 4.91 10.83
N ILE A 107 -7.33 5.17 11.56
CA ILE A 107 -7.33 5.94 12.79
C ILE A 107 -7.71 5.03 13.95
N GLY A 108 -6.84 4.89 14.93
CA GLY A 108 -7.15 4.29 16.23
C GLY A 108 -7.53 5.38 17.23
N THR A 109 -8.75 5.30 17.74
CA THR A 109 -9.24 6.28 18.72
C THR A 109 -9.40 5.67 20.10
N ASP A 110 -9.14 6.50 21.11
CA ASP A 110 -9.38 6.15 22.51
C ASP A 110 -10.78 6.54 23.01
N LYS A 111 -11.75 6.70 22.11
CA LYS A 111 -13.14 7.03 22.47
C LYS A 111 -13.70 6.03 23.46
N ARG A 112 -14.25 6.55 24.57
CA ARG A 112 -14.76 5.73 25.70
C ARG A 112 -16.25 5.46 25.66
N SER A 113 -16.98 6.05 24.73
CA SER A 113 -18.40 5.81 24.55
C SER A 113 -18.67 4.57 23.67
N GLY A 114 -19.78 3.89 23.93
CA GLY A 114 -20.19 2.70 23.17
C GLY A 114 -19.87 1.37 23.85
N LYS A 115 -20.50 0.32 23.35
CA LYS A 115 -20.38 -1.05 23.91
C LYS A 115 -18.94 -1.58 23.75
N GLY A 116 -18.35 -2.00 24.86
CA GLY A 116 -17.01 -2.57 24.88
C GLY A 116 -15.86 -1.55 25.01
N ASN A 117 -16.17 -0.23 25.14
CA ASN A 117 -15.19 0.83 25.27
C ASN A 117 -15.11 1.43 26.68
N THR A 118 -15.91 0.95 27.62
CA THR A 118 -15.97 1.41 29.01
C THR A 118 -15.04 0.63 29.91
N GLY A 119 -14.65 1.22 31.05
CA GLY A 119 -13.81 0.55 32.07
C GLY A 119 -12.30 0.74 31.90
N TYR A 120 -11.86 1.60 30.99
CA TYR A 120 -10.42 1.86 30.75
C TYR A 120 -9.93 3.21 31.31
N GLY A 121 -10.71 3.81 32.19
CA GLY A 121 -10.46 5.15 32.72
C GLY A 121 -10.81 6.25 31.70
N ASP A 122 -10.79 7.51 32.15
CA ASP A 122 -11.11 8.68 31.32
C ASP A 122 -12.44 8.56 30.53
N ASP A 123 -13.52 8.29 31.28
CA ASP A 123 -14.87 8.05 30.70
C ASP A 123 -15.43 9.27 29.94
N GLY A 124 -14.80 10.44 30.09
CA GLY A 124 -15.13 11.68 29.37
C GLY A 124 -14.33 11.90 28.08
N SER A 125 -13.45 10.97 27.66
CA SER A 125 -12.65 11.15 26.45
C SER A 125 -13.54 11.32 25.23
N VAL A 126 -13.36 12.44 24.52
CA VAL A 126 -14.02 12.73 23.24
C VAL A 126 -13.52 11.82 22.10
N GLY A 127 -12.41 11.11 22.35
CA GLY A 127 -11.73 10.25 21.39
C GLY A 127 -10.76 11.04 20.52
N HIS A 128 -9.45 10.87 20.78
CA HIS A 128 -8.39 11.48 20.00
C HIS A 128 -7.82 10.49 18.96
N ALA A 129 -7.06 11.01 18.00
CA ALA A 129 -6.32 10.20 17.03
C ALA A 129 -5.03 9.65 17.69
N ASP A 130 -5.18 8.62 18.50
CA ASP A 130 -4.09 8.02 19.29
C ASP A 130 -3.16 7.13 18.50
N THR A 131 -3.66 6.57 17.42
CA THR A 131 -2.90 5.81 16.42
C THR A 131 -3.33 6.30 15.05
N THR A 132 -2.39 6.73 14.23
CA THR A 132 -2.69 7.13 12.85
C THR A 132 -1.71 6.48 11.91
N VAL A 133 -2.23 5.72 10.95
CA VAL A 133 -1.46 5.04 9.92
C VAL A 133 -2.06 5.40 8.55
N LEU A 134 -1.25 6.01 7.70
CA LEU A 134 -1.60 6.17 6.29
C LEU A 134 -1.10 4.94 5.51
N PHE A 135 -2.02 4.10 5.09
CA PHE A 135 -1.74 2.90 4.31
C PHE A 135 -1.81 3.25 2.81
N HIS A 136 -0.66 3.48 2.23
CA HIS A 136 -0.50 3.78 0.81
C HIS A 136 -0.27 2.49 0.02
N VAL A 137 -1.05 2.28 -1.03
CA VAL A 137 -0.90 1.17 -1.99
C VAL A 137 -0.61 1.75 -3.36
N SER A 138 0.50 1.34 -3.97
CA SER A 138 0.93 1.78 -5.30
C SER A 138 -0.15 1.57 -6.36
N GLU A 139 -0.16 2.40 -7.41
CA GLU A 139 -1.13 2.30 -8.51
C GLU A 139 -1.15 0.91 -9.16
N ASP A 140 0.01 0.31 -9.34
CA ASP A 140 0.17 -1.02 -9.93
C ASP A 140 -0.04 -2.19 -8.96
N ARG A 141 -0.32 -1.90 -7.66
CA ARG A 141 -0.48 -2.90 -6.58
C ARG A 141 0.77 -3.74 -6.32
N SER A 142 1.93 -3.30 -6.78
CA SER A 142 3.20 -4.00 -6.57
C SER A 142 3.68 -3.92 -5.13
N ASN A 143 3.39 -2.81 -4.45
CA ASN A 143 3.86 -2.57 -3.08
C ASN A 143 2.87 -1.74 -2.25
N ALA A 144 3.07 -1.73 -0.94
CA ALA A 144 2.35 -0.85 -0.03
C ALA A 144 3.25 -0.35 1.11
N THR A 145 2.98 0.87 1.56
CA THR A 145 3.65 1.48 2.71
C THR A 145 2.62 1.89 3.76
N ALA A 146 2.77 1.35 4.96
CA ALA A 146 2.01 1.76 6.15
C ALA A 146 2.82 2.80 6.93
N LEU A 147 2.49 4.07 6.76
CA LEU A 147 3.20 5.19 7.36
C LEU A 147 2.51 5.59 8.67
N SER A 148 3.14 5.29 9.81
CA SER A 148 2.66 5.70 11.13
C SER A 148 3.03 7.15 11.41
N ILE A 149 2.07 7.93 11.89
CA ILE A 149 2.22 9.35 12.27
C ILE A 149 2.18 9.44 13.80
N PRO A 150 3.24 9.94 14.44
CA PRO A 150 3.27 10.08 15.90
C PRO A 150 2.19 11.05 16.41
N ARG A 151 1.42 10.63 17.40
CA ARG A 151 0.30 11.41 17.93
C ARG A 151 0.72 12.70 18.63
N ASP A 152 1.91 12.68 19.27
CA ASP A 152 2.46 13.81 20.01
C ASP A 152 3.31 14.73 19.11
N MET A 153 3.24 14.55 17.77
CA MET A 153 3.92 15.41 16.81
C MET A 153 3.22 16.77 16.73
N ILE A 154 4.00 17.84 16.88
CA ILE A 154 3.52 19.22 16.71
C ILE A 154 3.34 19.51 15.22
N THR A 155 2.14 19.95 14.86
CA THR A 155 1.75 20.27 13.49
C THR A 155 0.67 21.35 13.44
N ASP A 156 0.36 21.84 12.26
CA ASP A 156 -0.80 22.69 12.02
C ASP A 156 -1.99 21.84 11.55
N ILE A 157 -3.15 22.06 12.13
CA ILE A 157 -4.42 21.47 11.72
C ILE A 157 -5.13 22.52 10.86
N PRO A 158 -5.51 22.21 9.60
CA PRO A 158 -6.20 23.14 8.71
C PRO A 158 -7.65 23.38 9.16
N ASP A 159 -8.32 24.34 8.54
CA ASP A 159 -9.76 24.53 8.67
C ASP A 159 -10.50 23.26 8.26
N CYS A 160 -11.45 22.83 9.10
CA CYS A 160 -12.14 21.57 8.95
C CYS A 160 -13.64 21.80 8.71
N PRO A 161 -14.12 21.74 7.48
CA PRO A 161 -15.55 21.61 7.25
C PRO A 161 -16.01 20.22 7.74
N THR A 162 -16.94 20.22 8.69
CA THR A 162 -17.59 19.02 9.23
C THR A 162 -19.06 19.02 8.86
N ARG A 163 -19.66 17.84 8.68
CA ARG A 163 -21.10 17.67 8.42
C ARG A 163 -21.74 16.95 9.59
N SER A 164 -22.61 17.64 10.29
CA SER A 164 -23.41 17.07 11.36
C SER A 164 -24.89 17.40 11.14
N GLY A 165 -25.75 16.38 11.11
CA GLY A 165 -27.20 16.56 10.94
C GLY A 165 -27.61 17.26 9.65
N GLY A 166 -26.83 17.12 8.55
CA GLY A 166 -27.10 17.76 7.27
C GLY A 166 -26.62 19.20 7.15
N THR A 167 -26.04 19.77 8.21
CA THR A 167 -25.50 21.13 8.21
C THR A 167 -23.97 21.07 8.12
N THR A 168 -23.38 21.86 7.23
CA THR A 168 -21.92 22.03 7.15
C THR A 168 -21.49 23.16 8.08
N LYS A 169 -20.58 22.86 9.01
CA LYS A 169 -19.92 23.81 9.88
C LYS A 169 -18.42 23.73 9.63
N THR A 170 -17.73 24.84 9.54
CA THR A 170 -16.26 24.84 9.47
C THR A 170 -15.71 25.09 10.86
N ILE A 171 -14.90 24.16 11.36
CA ILE A 171 -14.12 24.30 12.58
C ILE A 171 -12.81 24.99 12.20
N PRO A 172 -12.46 26.12 12.83
CA PRO A 172 -11.20 26.81 12.53
C PRO A 172 -9.98 25.92 12.75
N GLY A 173 -8.99 26.05 11.91
CA GLY A 173 -7.70 25.39 12.08
C GLY A 173 -6.97 25.82 13.33
N SER A 174 -6.03 25.02 13.78
CA SER A 174 -5.15 25.31 14.91
C SER A 174 -3.70 25.16 14.51
N ARG A 175 -2.83 26.05 15.00
CA ARG A 175 -1.40 26.02 14.70
C ARG A 175 -0.59 25.53 15.88
N ASN A 176 0.50 24.82 15.59
CA ASN A 176 1.47 24.39 16.58
C ASN A 176 0.84 23.58 17.73
N VAL A 177 -0.06 22.66 17.38
CA VAL A 177 -0.76 21.76 18.31
C VAL A 177 -0.36 20.32 18.07
N ARG A 178 -0.71 19.41 18.97
CA ARG A 178 -0.44 17.99 18.77
C ARG A 178 -1.30 17.43 17.65
N PHE A 179 -0.73 16.52 16.87
CA PHE A 179 -1.43 15.84 15.77
C PHE A 179 -2.70 15.12 16.23
N ASN A 180 -2.70 14.49 17.42
CA ASN A 180 -3.86 13.77 17.92
C ASN A 180 -5.08 14.65 18.18
N GLU A 181 -4.90 15.96 18.35
CA GLU A 181 -5.99 16.94 18.48
C GLU A 181 -6.76 17.17 17.16
N SER A 182 -6.30 16.57 16.06
CA SER A 182 -7.03 16.58 14.79
C SER A 182 -8.33 15.78 14.82
N LEU A 183 -8.57 14.98 15.85
CA LEU A 183 -9.81 14.25 16.11
C LEU A 183 -10.34 14.57 17.51
N GLY A 184 -11.65 14.75 17.62
CA GLY A 184 -12.39 14.90 18.88
C GLY A 184 -12.30 16.28 19.52
N GLN A 185 -11.14 16.88 19.53
CA GLN A 185 -10.95 18.22 20.08
C GLN A 185 -11.75 19.26 19.28
N GLU A 186 -12.49 20.15 19.97
CA GLU A 186 -13.32 21.17 19.34
C GLU A 186 -14.35 20.61 18.34
N ASP A 187 -14.89 19.43 18.62
CA ASP A 187 -15.82 18.68 17.75
C ASP A 187 -15.23 18.28 16.38
N ARG A 188 -13.90 18.17 16.25
CA ARG A 188 -13.25 17.72 15.03
C ARG A 188 -13.61 16.27 14.72
N ASP A 189 -14.10 16.03 13.52
CA ASP A 189 -14.44 14.72 12.99
C ASP A 189 -13.24 14.05 12.28
N PRO A 190 -13.32 12.79 11.82
CA PRO A 190 -12.25 12.13 11.08
C PRO A 190 -11.79 12.86 9.82
N GLY A 191 -12.65 13.74 9.25
CA GLY A 191 -12.29 14.58 8.12
C GLY A 191 -11.24 15.64 8.46
N CYS A 192 -11.14 16.06 9.71
CA CYS A 192 -10.06 16.95 10.15
C CYS A 192 -8.72 16.21 10.17
N THR A 193 -8.69 14.99 10.70
CA THR A 193 -7.49 14.13 10.64
C THR A 193 -7.08 13.85 9.19
N TRP A 194 -8.05 13.54 8.33
CA TRP A 194 -7.84 13.36 6.89
C TRP A 194 -7.12 14.57 6.25
N ARG A 195 -7.67 15.78 6.42
CA ARG A 195 -7.10 17.01 5.85
C ARG A 195 -5.74 17.34 6.43
N THR A 196 -5.55 17.08 7.73
CA THR A 196 -4.24 17.27 8.40
C THR A 196 -3.20 16.32 7.81
N VAL A 197 -3.55 15.07 7.55
CA VAL A 197 -2.65 14.09 6.92
C VAL A 197 -2.32 14.49 5.48
N GLU A 198 -3.31 14.92 4.69
CA GLU A 198 -3.06 15.42 3.33
C GLU A 198 -2.12 16.63 3.32
N GLN A 199 -2.33 17.60 4.21
CA GLN A 199 -1.47 18.76 4.34
C GLN A 199 -0.04 18.37 4.74
N LEU A 200 0.10 17.44 5.69
CA LEU A 200 1.38 16.98 6.21
C LEU A 200 2.19 16.19 5.19
N THR A 201 1.52 15.30 4.43
CA THR A 201 2.19 14.32 3.58
C THR A 201 2.20 14.69 2.10
N GLY A 202 1.28 15.55 1.68
CA GLY A 202 1.03 15.84 0.25
C GLY A 202 0.42 14.66 -0.52
N LEU A 203 -0.03 13.61 0.19
CA LEU A 203 -0.73 12.46 -0.39
C LEU A 203 -2.24 12.68 -0.31
N LYS A 204 -2.96 12.39 -1.39
CA LYS A 204 -4.42 12.41 -1.40
C LYS A 204 -4.95 11.17 -0.68
N VAL A 205 -5.63 11.35 0.43
CA VAL A 205 -6.34 10.25 1.11
C VAL A 205 -7.55 9.86 0.29
N THR A 206 -7.82 8.57 0.15
CA THR A 206 -8.96 8.06 -0.64
C THR A 206 -10.08 7.54 0.24
N HIS A 207 -9.73 6.94 1.36
CA HIS A 207 -10.66 6.39 2.33
C HIS A 207 -10.14 6.54 3.74
N PHE A 208 -11.03 6.53 4.74
CA PHE A 208 -10.62 6.31 6.12
C PHE A 208 -11.36 5.14 6.75
N MET A 209 -10.70 4.54 7.74
CA MET A 209 -11.26 3.56 8.66
C MET A 209 -10.86 3.95 10.07
N MET A 210 -11.84 4.07 10.96
CA MET A 210 -11.59 4.36 12.36
C MET A 210 -11.93 3.14 13.21
N ALA A 211 -11.03 2.76 14.08
CA ALA A 211 -11.14 1.65 15.01
C ALA A 211 -11.05 2.16 16.45
N ASP A 212 -11.99 1.77 17.29
CA ASP A 212 -11.96 1.98 18.73
C ASP A 212 -11.38 0.76 19.48
N PHE A 213 -11.41 0.77 20.79
CA PHE A 213 -10.92 -0.36 21.60
C PHE A 213 -11.69 -1.65 21.35
N ASN A 214 -13.01 -1.56 21.15
CA ASN A 214 -13.81 -2.73 20.84
C ASN A 214 -13.43 -3.34 19.48
N ALA A 215 -13.09 -2.51 18.50
CA ALA A 215 -12.62 -2.98 17.20
C ALA A 215 -11.36 -3.84 17.31
N VAL A 216 -10.37 -3.41 18.07
CA VAL A 216 -9.14 -4.20 18.29
C VAL A 216 -9.45 -5.57 18.89
N LYS A 217 -10.35 -5.60 19.90
CA LYS A 217 -10.76 -6.85 20.56
C LYS A 217 -11.51 -7.79 19.62
N GLN A 218 -12.48 -7.27 18.90
CA GLN A 218 -13.34 -8.07 18.02
C GLN A 218 -12.56 -8.60 16.82
N LEU A 219 -11.76 -7.75 16.16
CA LEU A 219 -10.99 -8.15 14.98
C LEU A 219 -9.91 -9.17 15.33
N SER A 220 -9.18 -8.98 16.44
CA SER A 220 -8.15 -9.95 16.87
C SER A 220 -8.75 -11.31 17.20
N SER A 221 -9.94 -11.33 17.82
CA SER A 221 -10.65 -12.58 18.13
C SER A 221 -11.22 -13.24 16.86
N ALA A 222 -11.76 -12.46 15.93
CA ALA A 222 -12.34 -12.97 14.69
C ALA A 222 -11.32 -13.67 13.78
N VAL A 223 -10.05 -13.20 13.76
CA VAL A 223 -8.97 -13.89 13.03
C VAL A 223 -8.43 -15.10 13.78
N GLY A 224 -8.87 -15.33 15.03
CA GLY A 224 -8.42 -16.43 15.87
C GLY A 224 -7.08 -16.19 16.56
N GLY A 225 -6.81 -14.94 16.94
CA GLY A 225 -5.57 -14.52 17.59
C GLY A 225 -4.52 -13.96 16.64
N VAL A 226 -3.66 -13.11 17.16
CA VAL A 226 -2.56 -12.44 16.44
C VAL A 226 -1.25 -12.81 17.11
N GLU A 227 -0.30 -13.34 16.35
CA GLU A 227 1.02 -13.69 16.86
C GLU A 227 1.88 -12.44 17.07
N VAL A 228 2.40 -12.27 18.27
CA VAL A 228 3.36 -11.21 18.63
C VAL A 228 4.61 -11.82 19.24
N CYS A 229 5.75 -11.13 19.11
CA CYS A 229 7.01 -11.56 19.68
C CYS A 229 7.58 -10.47 20.59
N LEU A 230 7.99 -10.87 21.81
CA LEU A 230 8.59 -9.99 22.81
C LEU A 230 10.06 -10.34 23.03
N GLY A 231 10.95 -9.35 22.98
CA GLY A 231 12.37 -9.48 23.28
C GLY A 231 12.69 -9.53 24.78
N LYS A 232 11.74 -9.08 25.62
CA LYS A 232 11.81 -9.06 27.09
C LYS A 232 10.43 -9.29 27.69
N ASP A 233 10.38 -9.56 28.98
CA ASP A 233 9.12 -9.64 29.72
C ASP A 233 8.46 -8.24 29.79
N ILE A 234 7.14 -8.21 29.65
CA ILE A 234 6.31 -7.01 29.84
C ILE A 234 5.40 -7.24 31.05
N ASP A 235 5.42 -6.31 31.98
CA ASP A 235 4.44 -6.18 33.07
C ASP A 235 4.07 -4.71 33.17
N ASP A 236 3.00 -4.31 32.45
CA ASP A 236 2.55 -2.90 32.40
C ASP A 236 1.23 -2.75 33.16
N PRO A 237 1.26 -2.19 34.39
CA PRO A 237 0.06 -2.05 35.20
C PRO A 237 -0.98 -1.09 34.62
N LYS A 238 -0.60 -0.18 33.70
CA LYS A 238 -1.53 0.78 33.08
C LYS A 238 -2.31 0.19 31.91
N SER A 239 -1.67 -0.66 31.10
CA SER A 239 -2.35 -1.41 30.05
C SER A 239 -2.93 -2.74 30.51
N HIS A 240 -2.52 -3.20 31.72
CA HIS A 240 -2.80 -4.52 32.29
C HIS A 240 -2.20 -5.68 31.46
N LEU A 241 -1.16 -5.40 30.67
CA LEU A 241 -0.47 -6.43 29.91
C LEU A 241 0.59 -7.11 30.76
N LYS A 242 0.50 -8.45 30.84
CA LYS A 242 1.53 -9.27 31.48
C LYS A 242 1.88 -10.43 30.55
N LEU A 243 3.02 -10.35 29.86
CA LEU A 243 3.50 -11.36 28.95
C LEU A 243 5.01 -11.58 29.16
N SER A 244 5.45 -12.82 29.15
CA SER A 244 6.86 -13.17 29.19
C SER A 244 7.54 -12.93 27.83
N LYS A 245 8.86 -12.88 27.83
CA LYS A 245 9.66 -12.91 26.60
C LYS A 245 9.29 -14.10 25.73
N GLY A 246 9.20 -13.91 24.43
CA GLY A 246 8.91 -14.97 23.47
C GLY A 246 7.74 -14.64 22.54
N ARG A 247 7.24 -15.69 21.86
CA ARG A 247 6.08 -15.59 20.95
C ARG A 247 4.79 -15.91 21.71
N HIS A 248 3.77 -15.10 21.45
CA HIS A 248 2.44 -15.23 22.05
C HIS A 248 1.38 -15.03 20.98
N GLU A 249 0.31 -15.81 21.06
CA GLU A 249 -0.91 -15.56 20.27
C GLU A 249 -1.90 -14.82 21.18
N ILE A 250 -2.18 -13.56 20.86
CA ILE A 250 -3.02 -12.67 21.67
C ILE A 250 -4.30 -12.31 20.94
N GLN A 251 -5.40 -12.14 21.69
CA GLN A 251 -6.71 -11.73 21.18
C GLN A 251 -7.51 -11.00 22.26
N GLY A 252 -8.57 -10.32 21.86
CA GLY A 252 -9.48 -9.66 22.80
C GLY A 252 -8.76 -8.63 23.68
N GLU A 253 -8.89 -8.74 24.99
CA GLU A 253 -8.32 -7.79 25.96
C GLU A 253 -6.78 -7.76 25.91
N ASP A 254 -6.12 -8.92 25.74
CA ASP A 254 -4.66 -8.98 25.64
C ASP A 254 -4.15 -8.26 24.38
N ALA A 255 -4.87 -8.39 23.26
CA ALA A 255 -4.55 -7.65 22.04
C ALA A 255 -4.71 -6.14 22.23
N LEU A 256 -5.77 -5.70 22.90
CA LEU A 256 -5.97 -4.29 23.23
C LEU A 256 -4.88 -3.80 24.20
N ALA A 257 -4.59 -4.55 25.25
CA ALA A 257 -3.53 -4.25 26.20
C ALA A 257 -2.18 -4.08 25.50
N PHE A 258 -1.85 -4.98 24.57
CA PHE A 258 -0.61 -4.96 23.81
C PHE A 258 -0.45 -3.66 23.00
N VAL A 259 -1.46 -3.25 22.24
CA VAL A 259 -1.37 -2.01 21.41
C VAL A 259 -1.42 -0.72 22.24
N ARG A 260 -1.82 -0.79 23.52
CA ARG A 260 -1.86 0.32 24.46
C ARG A 260 -0.62 0.43 25.35
N THR A 261 0.20 -0.63 25.43
CA THR A 261 1.38 -0.69 26.30
C THR A 261 2.40 0.39 25.94
N ARG A 262 2.92 1.08 26.96
CA ARG A 262 3.91 2.17 26.82
C ARG A 262 5.02 2.07 27.86
N HIS A 263 4.68 1.77 29.13
CA HIS A 263 5.58 1.95 30.28
C HIS A 263 6.58 0.82 30.49
N SER A 264 6.44 -0.31 29.81
CA SER A 264 7.33 -1.47 29.94
C SER A 264 8.10 -1.78 28.66
N VAL A 265 8.14 -0.84 27.70
CA VAL A 265 8.81 -1.04 26.40
C VAL A 265 9.74 0.12 26.08
N GLY A 266 10.93 -0.18 25.60
CA GLY A 266 11.91 0.79 25.13
C GLY A 266 12.22 1.88 26.17
N PHE A 267 12.12 3.13 25.76
CA PHE A 267 12.30 4.33 26.58
C PHE A 267 10.97 4.93 27.07
N GLU A 268 9.90 4.14 27.08
CA GLU A 268 8.54 4.56 27.44
C GLU A 268 7.95 5.67 26.56
N SER A 269 8.45 5.77 25.34
CA SER A 269 8.06 6.78 24.36
C SER A 269 6.85 6.37 23.51
N ASP A 270 6.21 7.35 22.88
CA ASP A 270 5.17 7.08 21.87
C ASP A 270 5.72 6.30 20.67
N LEU A 271 6.97 6.55 20.30
CA LEU A 271 7.65 5.83 19.21
C LEU A 271 7.82 4.34 19.49
N ASP A 272 8.03 3.95 20.75
CA ASP A 272 8.11 2.53 21.13
C ASP A 272 6.75 1.86 21.08
N ARG A 273 5.68 2.55 21.44
CA ARG A 273 4.31 2.08 21.26
C ARG A 273 3.99 1.86 19.76
N ILE A 274 4.41 2.78 18.89
CA ILE A 274 4.24 2.63 17.44
C ILE A 274 4.88 1.31 16.94
N LYS A 275 6.03 0.90 17.48
CA LYS A 275 6.66 -0.40 17.13
C LYS A 275 5.76 -1.59 17.46
N LEU A 276 5.15 -1.60 18.66
CA LEU A 276 4.21 -2.64 19.05
C LEU A 276 2.98 -2.64 18.13
N GLN A 277 2.44 -1.47 17.81
CA GLN A 277 1.30 -1.33 16.91
C GLN A 277 1.63 -1.81 15.49
N GLN A 278 2.81 -1.49 14.97
CA GLN A 278 3.28 -1.96 13.66
C GLN A 278 3.45 -3.49 13.65
N GLN A 279 4.03 -4.08 14.69
CA GLN A 279 4.15 -5.53 14.83
C GLN A 279 2.76 -6.18 14.87
N PHE A 280 1.84 -5.64 15.67
CA PHE A 280 0.46 -6.14 15.76
C PHE A 280 -0.26 -6.06 14.42
N LEU A 281 -0.23 -4.90 13.73
CA LEU A 281 -0.88 -4.71 12.43
C LEU A 281 -0.26 -5.61 11.35
N SER A 282 1.06 -5.74 11.33
CA SER A 282 1.78 -6.64 10.42
C SER A 282 1.31 -8.09 10.61
N SER A 283 1.27 -8.55 11.85
CA SER A 283 0.80 -9.91 12.20
C SER A 283 -0.68 -10.11 11.93
N MET A 284 -1.52 -9.08 12.15
CA MET A 284 -2.93 -9.09 11.80
C MET A 284 -3.11 -9.28 10.29
N ILE A 285 -2.40 -8.52 9.47
CA ILE A 285 -2.46 -8.64 8.01
C ILE A 285 -2.00 -10.03 7.56
N ARG A 286 -0.92 -10.59 8.14
CA ARG A 286 -0.49 -11.97 7.86
C ARG A 286 -1.58 -12.98 8.17
N LYS A 287 -2.20 -12.88 9.36
CA LYS A 287 -3.26 -13.78 9.79
C LYS A 287 -4.49 -13.68 8.88
N MET A 288 -4.91 -12.47 8.52
CA MET A 288 -6.02 -12.24 7.60
C MET A 288 -5.76 -12.81 6.19
N LYS A 289 -4.52 -12.73 5.69
CA LYS A 289 -4.12 -13.27 4.38
C LYS A 289 -3.74 -14.75 4.43
N SER A 290 -3.77 -15.39 5.59
CA SER A 290 -3.46 -16.81 5.70
C SER A 290 -4.52 -17.68 5.02
N GLY A 291 -4.09 -18.81 4.46
CA GLY A 291 -5.00 -19.80 3.87
C GLY A 291 -6.06 -20.28 4.85
N ASP A 292 -5.72 -20.42 6.13
CA ASP A 292 -6.63 -20.84 7.20
C ASP A 292 -7.81 -19.83 7.40
N THR A 293 -7.56 -18.54 7.27
CA THR A 293 -8.62 -17.51 7.33
C THR A 293 -9.41 -17.45 6.03
N LEU A 294 -8.72 -17.42 4.87
CA LEU A 294 -9.36 -17.19 3.57
C LEU A 294 -10.18 -18.39 3.07
N THR A 295 -9.85 -19.62 3.48
CA THR A 295 -10.55 -20.84 3.05
C THR A 295 -11.64 -21.28 4.01
N ASN A 296 -11.73 -20.70 5.21
CA ASN A 296 -12.71 -21.05 6.22
C ASN A 296 -13.92 -20.09 6.19
N PRO A 297 -15.10 -20.54 5.70
CA PRO A 297 -16.28 -19.68 5.59
C PRO A 297 -16.72 -19.06 6.92
N LYS A 298 -16.56 -19.80 8.04
CA LYS A 298 -16.89 -19.29 9.37
C LYS A 298 -15.97 -18.15 9.77
N LYS A 299 -14.63 -18.28 9.59
CA LYS A 299 -13.69 -17.22 9.92
C LYS A 299 -13.89 -15.99 9.04
N LEU A 300 -14.21 -16.17 7.74
CA LEU A 300 -14.54 -15.06 6.85
C LEU A 300 -15.81 -14.33 7.31
N TYR A 301 -16.84 -15.09 7.72
CA TYR A 301 -18.05 -14.51 8.28
C TYR A 301 -17.76 -13.75 9.58
N ASP A 302 -17.08 -14.38 10.53
CA ASP A 302 -16.72 -13.79 11.83
C ASP A 302 -15.90 -12.51 11.65
N LEU A 303 -14.95 -12.50 10.71
CA LEU A 303 -14.15 -11.32 10.36
C LEU A 303 -14.99 -10.21 9.72
N GLY A 304 -15.88 -10.55 8.79
CA GLY A 304 -16.79 -9.61 8.16
C GLY A 304 -17.78 -9.00 9.16
N ASP A 305 -18.34 -9.81 10.04
CA ASP A 305 -19.27 -9.37 11.10
C ASP A 305 -18.53 -8.46 12.12
N ALA A 306 -17.33 -8.86 12.56
CA ALA A 306 -16.52 -8.05 13.46
C ALA A 306 -16.13 -6.71 12.81
N ALA A 307 -15.70 -6.71 11.55
CA ALA A 307 -15.31 -5.49 10.84
C ALA A 307 -16.49 -4.53 10.66
N THR A 308 -17.66 -5.04 10.23
CA THR A 308 -18.84 -4.20 10.00
C THR A 308 -19.43 -3.63 11.29
N LYS A 309 -19.28 -4.32 12.42
CA LYS A 309 -19.78 -3.87 13.74
C LYS A 309 -18.84 -2.93 14.49
N SER A 310 -17.57 -2.94 14.13
CA SER A 310 -16.54 -2.31 14.97
C SER A 310 -15.80 -1.17 14.27
N LEU A 311 -15.89 -1.08 12.94
CA LEU A 311 -15.23 -0.02 12.19
C LEU A 311 -16.22 1.08 11.82
N THR A 312 -15.80 2.33 12.00
CA THR A 312 -16.45 3.49 11.41
C THR A 312 -15.69 3.87 10.14
N VAL A 313 -16.41 4.08 9.02
CA VAL A 313 -15.80 4.30 7.70
C VAL A 313 -16.36 5.55 7.01
N ASP A 314 -15.71 5.99 5.93
CA ASP A 314 -16.26 7.03 5.06
C ASP A 314 -17.38 6.51 4.15
N THR A 315 -18.15 7.42 3.56
CA THR A 315 -19.25 7.11 2.66
C THR A 315 -18.82 6.45 1.35
N GLY A 316 -17.53 6.52 0.99
CA GLY A 316 -16.96 5.86 -0.19
C GLY A 316 -16.87 4.34 -0.04
N ILE A 317 -16.77 3.82 1.20
CA ILE A 317 -16.68 2.39 1.52
C ILE A 317 -17.74 1.92 2.52
N ASP A 318 -18.90 2.53 2.50
CA ASP A 318 -20.01 2.40 3.44
C ASP A 318 -20.91 1.16 3.22
N SER A 319 -20.47 0.20 2.45
CA SER A 319 -21.21 -1.05 2.23
C SER A 319 -20.29 -2.27 2.16
N VAL A 320 -20.84 -3.44 2.49
CA VAL A 320 -20.10 -4.71 2.44
C VAL A 320 -19.49 -4.96 1.06
N GLY A 321 -20.24 -4.63 -0.01
CA GLY A 321 -19.73 -4.78 -1.38
C GLY A 321 -18.53 -3.88 -1.68
N LYS A 322 -18.56 -2.62 -1.22
CA LYS A 322 -17.44 -1.67 -1.37
C LYS A 322 -16.24 -2.09 -0.52
N LEU A 323 -16.47 -2.50 0.75
CA LEU A 323 -15.41 -3.02 1.62
C LEU A 323 -14.76 -4.28 1.05
N ALA A 324 -15.56 -5.20 0.51
CA ALA A 324 -15.04 -6.40 -0.16
C ALA A 324 -14.22 -6.06 -1.41
N SER A 325 -14.66 -5.07 -2.19
CA SER A 325 -13.93 -4.57 -3.36
C SER A 325 -12.59 -3.96 -2.97
N LEU A 326 -12.56 -3.13 -1.91
CA LEU A 326 -11.33 -2.58 -1.36
C LEU A 326 -10.41 -3.70 -0.85
N GLY A 327 -10.93 -4.67 -0.10
CA GLY A 327 -10.19 -5.84 0.37
C GLY A 327 -9.58 -6.64 -0.78
N LYS A 328 -10.30 -6.79 -1.90
CA LYS A 328 -9.80 -7.43 -3.11
C LYS A 328 -8.63 -6.66 -3.73
N GLU A 329 -8.70 -5.33 -3.78
CA GLU A 329 -7.57 -4.50 -4.25
C GLU A 329 -6.34 -4.68 -3.35
N LEU A 330 -6.53 -4.59 -2.03
CA LEU A 330 -5.45 -4.77 -1.05
C LEU A 330 -4.84 -6.18 -1.07
N SER A 331 -5.64 -7.19 -1.41
CA SER A 331 -5.17 -8.58 -1.48
C SER A 331 -4.16 -8.84 -2.60
N LYS A 332 -4.12 -7.97 -3.64
CA LYS A 332 -3.18 -8.08 -4.76
C LYS A 332 -1.74 -7.79 -4.34
N VAL A 333 -1.53 -6.99 -3.30
CA VAL A 333 -0.19 -6.66 -2.80
C VAL A 333 0.40 -7.87 -2.08
N ASN A 334 1.62 -8.27 -2.46
CA ASN A 334 2.32 -9.35 -1.78
C ASN A 334 2.74 -8.88 -0.36
N LEU A 335 2.64 -9.76 0.64
CA LEU A 335 3.06 -9.46 2.02
C LEU A 335 4.51 -8.97 2.11
N LYS A 336 5.41 -9.56 1.32
CA LYS A 336 6.83 -9.19 1.23
C LYS A 336 7.06 -7.74 0.77
N ASN A 337 6.06 -7.15 0.11
CA ASN A 337 6.12 -5.81 -0.43
C ASN A 337 5.31 -4.82 0.41
N ILE A 338 4.91 -5.19 1.62
CA ILE A 338 4.25 -4.30 2.58
C ILE A 338 5.28 -3.87 3.62
N THR A 339 5.58 -2.59 3.66
CA THR A 339 6.53 -2.01 4.62
C THR A 339 5.82 -1.11 5.61
N PHE A 340 6.08 -1.29 6.89
CA PHE A 340 5.68 -0.36 7.94
C PHE A 340 6.84 0.61 8.21
N ALA A 341 6.54 1.89 8.18
CA ALA A 341 7.49 2.96 8.48
C ALA A 341 6.86 3.96 9.45
N THR A 342 7.69 4.63 10.24
CA THR A 342 7.26 5.76 11.07
C THR A 342 7.72 7.05 10.42
N LEU A 343 6.86 8.05 10.37
CA LEU A 343 7.22 9.39 9.90
C LEU A 343 8.39 9.92 10.75
N PRO A 344 9.52 10.29 10.12
CA PRO A 344 10.70 10.72 10.85
C PRO A 344 10.45 11.98 11.66
N VAL A 345 10.76 11.92 12.93
CA VAL A 345 10.61 13.04 13.89
C VAL A 345 11.85 13.15 14.76
N ILE A 346 12.03 14.32 15.37
CA ILE A 346 13.01 14.60 16.40
C ILE A 346 12.29 15.20 17.61
N ASP A 347 12.94 15.16 18.78
CA ASP A 347 12.43 15.82 19.97
C ASP A 347 12.18 17.30 19.69
N ASN A 348 11.07 17.83 20.22
CA ASN A 348 10.74 19.23 20.04
C ASN A 348 11.71 20.10 20.86
N PRO A 349 12.52 20.96 20.23
CA PRO A 349 13.43 21.83 20.96
C PRO A 349 12.72 22.78 21.93
N ALA A 350 11.44 23.10 21.70
CA ALA A 350 10.66 23.96 22.56
C ALA A 350 10.31 23.33 23.93
N ASP A 351 10.34 21.99 24.01
CA ASP A 351 10.08 21.26 25.27
C ASP A 351 11.24 21.33 26.27
N GLY A 352 12.42 21.78 25.85
CA GLY A 352 13.63 21.81 26.65
C GLY A 352 14.03 20.42 27.15
N LYS A 353 14.11 20.23 28.47
CA LYS A 353 14.53 18.95 29.08
C LYS A 353 13.39 17.95 29.28
N VAL A 354 12.16 18.28 28.94
CA VAL A 354 10.99 17.48 29.32
C VAL A 354 10.58 16.45 28.26
N HIS A 355 10.98 16.65 27.01
CA HIS A 355 10.75 15.72 25.87
C HIS A 355 9.31 15.19 25.77
N LYS A 356 8.31 16.08 25.77
CA LYS A 356 6.88 15.72 25.73
C LYS A 356 6.30 15.59 24.34
N THR A 357 6.89 16.30 23.37
CA THR A 357 6.40 16.39 22.01
C THR A 357 7.54 16.18 21.02
N VAL A 358 7.19 15.91 19.79
CA VAL A 358 8.15 15.74 18.70
C VAL A 358 7.79 16.66 17.53
N VAL A 359 8.75 16.97 16.68
CA VAL A 359 8.57 17.75 15.46
C VAL A 359 9.09 16.97 14.25
N LEU A 360 8.58 17.29 13.07
CA LEU A 360 8.97 16.63 11.83
C LEU A 360 10.48 16.81 11.54
N ASP A 361 11.22 15.72 11.39
CA ASP A 361 12.57 15.73 10.82
C ASP A 361 12.48 15.88 9.30
N LYS A 362 12.37 17.11 8.82
CA LYS A 362 12.19 17.38 7.38
C LYS A 362 13.29 16.78 6.52
N ALA A 363 14.52 16.73 7.02
CA ALA A 363 15.64 16.20 6.26
C ALA A 363 15.48 14.71 5.91
N LYS A 364 14.79 13.96 6.79
CA LYS A 364 14.48 12.53 6.58
C LYS A 364 13.06 12.31 6.07
N ALA A 365 12.10 13.14 6.48
CA ALA A 365 10.70 12.97 6.12
C ALA A 365 10.43 13.32 4.64
N ASP A 366 10.99 14.41 4.12
CA ASP A 366 10.75 14.86 2.75
C ASP A 366 11.17 13.81 1.70
N PRO A 367 12.37 13.18 1.79
CA PRO A 367 12.74 12.08 0.89
C PRO A 367 11.85 10.85 1.04
N LEU A 368 11.48 10.46 2.27
CA LEU A 368 10.57 9.34 2.52
C LEU A 368 9.20 9.59 1.88
N LEU A 369 8.62 10.76 2.14
CA LEU A 369 7.32 11.13 1.58
C LEU A 369 7.37 11.25 0.04
N ALA A 370 8.50 11.71 -0.52
CA ALA A 370 8.69 11.74 -1.97
C ALA A 370 8.68 10.34 -2.59
N MET A 371 9.31 9.36 -1.91
CA MET A 371 9.28 7.96 -2.34
C MET A 371 7.85 7.40 -2.32
N VAL A 372 7.11 7.64 -1.23
CA VAL A 372 5.72 7.16 -1.11
C VAL A 372 4.83 7.80 -2.18
N ARG A 373 4.95 9.12 -2.42
CA ARG A 373 4.18 9.82 -3.47
C ARG A 373 4.47 9.34 -4.89
N GLN A 374 5.63 8.72 -5.11
CA GLN A 374 6.06 8.20 -6.42
C GLN A 374 5.87 6.68 -6.53
N ASP A 375 5.08 6.07 -5.63
CA ASP A 375 4.84 4.63 -5.58
C ASP A 375 6.11 3.77 -5.46
N VAL A 376 7.21 4.35 -4.95
CA VAL A 376 8.49 3.66 -4.81
C VAL A 376 8.45 2.69 -3.64
N SER A 377 8.65 1.41 -3.91
CA SER A 377 8.68 0.36 -2.88
C SER A 377 9.85 0.55 -1.93
N LEU A 378 9.57 0.71 -0.63
CA LEU A 378 10.61 0.78 0.39
C LEU A 378 11.32 -0.58 0.61
N THR A 379 10.69 -1.69 0.22
CA THR A 379 11.25 -3.04 0.24
C THR A 379 12.07 -3.32 -1.03
N GLU A 380 11.49 -3.02 -2.20
CA GLU A 380 12.14 -3.27 -3.49
C GLU A 380 13.35 -2.37 -3.74
N VAL A 381 13.36 -1.15 -3.17
CA VAL A 381 14.54 -0.28 -3.27
C VAL A 381 15.77 -1.02 -2.78
N LYS A 382 15.72 -1.68 -1.62
CA LYS A 382 16.86 -2.48 -1.13
C LYS A 382 17.20 -3.65 -2.03
N ALA A 383 16.20 -4.38 -2.53
CA ALA A 383 16.44 -5.52 -3.41
C ALA A 383 16.99 -5.07 -4.77
N LYS A 384 16.44 -3.98 -5.33
CA LYS A 384 16.95 -3.36 -6.58
C LYS A 384 18.31 -2.73 -6.37
N GLU A 385 18.55 -2.04 -5.25
CA GLU A 385 19.86 -1.50 -4.87
C GLU A 385 20.89 -2.63 -4.72
N LYS A 386 20.55 -3.68 -3.98
CA LYS A 386 21.42 -4.84 -3.79
C LYS A 386 21.74 -5.51 -5.12
N LYS A 387 20.74 -5.76 -5.96
CA LYS A 387 20.93 -6.35 -7.28
C LYS A 387 21.70 -5.41 -8.21
N ALA A 388 21.39 -4.12 -8.23
CA ALA A 388 22.12 -3.13 -9.01
C ALA A 388 23.56 -3.00 -8.53
N GLN A 389 23.79 -3.06 -7.22
CA GLN A 389 25.11 -3.07 -6.63
C GLN A 389 25.86 -4.38 -6.98
N GLU A 390 25.24 -5.54 -6.86
CA GLU A 390 25.81 -6.82 -7.26
C GLU A 390 26.12 -6.85 -8.76
N ASP A 391 25.22 -6.34 -9.62
CA ASP A 391 25.45 -6.23 -11.05
C ASP A 391 26.53 -5.20 -11.39
N ALA A 392 26.61 -4.08 -10.66
CA ALA A 392 27.65 -3.07 -10.80
C ALA A 392 29.00 -3.60 -10.33
N ASP A 393 29.03 -4.27 -9.17
CA ASP A 393 30.22 -4.91 -8.64
C ASP A 393 30.72 -6.04 -9.55
N ALA A 394 29.80 -6.85 -10.10
CA ALA A 394 30.15 -7.88 -11.07
C ALA A 394 30.73 -7.29 -12.38
N ARG A 395 30.14 -6.20 -12.91
CA ARG A 395 30.68 -5.48 -14.07
C ARG A 395 31.99 -4.81 -13.75
N GLN A 396 32.11 -4.20 -12.59
CA GLN A 396 33.35 -3.57 -12.14
C GLN A 396 34.44 -4.63 -11.94
N GLN A 397 34.12 -5.78 -11.34
CA GLN A 397 35.06 -6.91 -11.24
C GLN A 397 35.46 -7.45 -12.61
N ALA A 398 34.53 -7.58 -13.54
CA ALA A 398 34.78 -8.02 -14.90
C ALA A 398 35.67 -7.02 -15.67
N LEU A 399 35.47 -5.71 -15.48
CA LEU A 399 36.33 -4.66 -16.08
C LEU A 399 37.71 -4.58 -15.41
N LEU A 400 37.81 -4.91 -14.13
CA LEU A 400 39.05 -4.89 -13.35
C LEU A 400 39.81 -6.22 -13.44
N GLN A 401 39.16 -7.30 -13.93
CA GLN A 401 39.83 -8.58 -14.18
C GLN A 401 40.69 -8.49 -15.43
N GLY A 402 41.95 -8.83 -15.28
CA GLY A 402 42.95 -8.78 -16.34
C GLY A 402 44.13 -7.86 -16.00
N PRO A 403 45.10 -7.77 -16.88
CA PRO A 403 46.28 -6.97 -16.64
C PRO A 403 45.94 -5.50 -16.49
N LYS A 404 46.54 -4.85 -15.51
CA LYS A 404 46.52 -3.39 -15.30
C LYS A 404 47.82 -2.82 -15.83
N ALA A 405 47.76 -1.77 -16.62
CA ALA A 405 48.97 -1.07 -17.10
C ALA A 405 49.79 -0.54 -15.92
N GLU A 406 51.09 -0.43 -16.12
CA GLU A 406 51.94 0.31 -15.18
C GLU A 406 51.50 1.77 -15.11
N PRO A 407 51.49 2.41 -13.93
CA PRO A 407 51.02 3.79 -13.77
C PRO A 407 51.61 4.76 -14.79
N ALA A 408 52.92 4.66 -15.05
CA ALA A 408 53.65 5.50 -16.01
C ALA A 408 53.16 5.31 -17.48
N ASN A 409 52.41 4.25 -17.77
CA ASN A 409 51.87 3.99 -19.11
C ASN A 409 50.44 4.49 -19.30
N VAL A 410 49.76 4.90 -18.23
CA VAL A 410 48.39 5.46 -18.30
C VAL A 410 48.44 6.81 -19.00
N ARG A 411 47.74 6.90 -20.13
CA ARG A 411 47.60 8.12 -20.93
C ARG A 411 46.16 8.59 -20.85
N VAL A 412 45.90 9.71 -20.18
CA VAL A 412 44.59 10.25 -20.04
C VAL A 412 44.60 11.77 -20.07
N ARG A 413 43.64 12.35 -20.80
CA ARG A 413 43.34 13.76 -20.81
C ARG A 413 42.12 14.04 -19.97
N VAL A 414 42.28 14.90 -18.96
CA VAL A 414 41.25 15.19 -17.96
C VAL A 414 40.54 16.49 -18.29
N PHE A 415 39.25 16.45 -18.47
CA PHE A 415 38.39 17.60 -18.73
C PHE A 415 37.50 17.91 -17.51
N ASN A 416 37.34 19.19 -17.23
CA ASN A 416 36.49 19.64 -16.14
C ASN A 416 35.06 19.91 -16.64
N GLY A 417 34.14 19.02 -16.38
CA GLY A 417 32.70 19.18 -16.50
C GLY A 417 32.02 19.35 -15.14
N SER A 418 32.78 19.33 -14.04
CA SER A 418 32.29 19.52 -12.68
C SER A 418 31.92 20.99 -12.41
N ARG A 419 31.24 21.26 -11.30
CA ARG A 419 30.98 22.63 -10.85
C ARG A 419 32.15 23.25 -10.06
N ARG A 420 33.28 22.53 -9.93
CA ARG A 420 34.46 22.94 -9.16
C ARG A 420 35.51 23.56 -10.09
N MET A 421 35.92 24.79 -9.79
CA MET A 421 37.02 25.43 -10.49
C MET A 421 38.32 24.68 -10.21
N GLY A 422 39.12 24.44 -11.23
CA GLY A 422 40.43 23.79 -11.09
C GLY A 422 40.39 22.26 -10.92
N ALA A 423 39.21 21.61 -10.95
CA ALA A 423 39.08 20.17 -10.69
C ALA A 423 39.96 19.29 -11.62
N ALA A 424 40.05 19.62 -12.91
CA ALA A 424 40.92 18.87 -13.83
C ALA A 424 42.41 19.00 -13.47
N GLN A 425 42.85 20.19 -13.08
CA GLN A 425 44.25 20.42 -12.64
C GLN A 425 44.57 19.68 -11.33
N GLU A 426 43.62 19.72 -10.38
CA GLU A 426 43.75 18.99 -9.11
C GLU A 426 43.88 17.48 -9.34
N ALA A 427 42.99 16.91 -10.20
CA ALA A 427 43.01 15.50 -10.54
C ALA A 427 44.31 15.09 -11.24
N VAL A 428 44.78 15.88 -12.21
CA VAL A 428 46.04 15.63 -12.93
C VAL A 428 47.23 15.67 -11.98
N ALA A 429 47.34 16.69 -11.13
CA ALA A 429 48.40 16.82 -10.14
C ALA A 429 48.44 15.61 -9.19
N TRP A 430 47.28 15.16 -8.73
CA TRP A 430 47.17 13.97 -7.88
C TRP A 430 47.56 12.67 -8.63
N MET A 431 47.12 12.50 -9.88
CA MET A 431 47.49 11.35 -10.71
C MET A 431 48.99 11.28 -10.93
N GLN A 432 49.65 12.41 -11.22
CA GLN A 432 51.07 12.48 -11.45
C GLN A 432 51.89 12.27 -10.18
N ASN A 433 51.56 13.03 -9.12
CA ASN A 433 52.38 13.09 -7.92
C ASN A 433 52.11 11.96 -6.93
N SER A 434 50.86 11.51 -6.82
CA SER A 434 50.46 10.51 -5.82
C SER A 434 50.28 9.12 -6.41
N LYS A 435 49.98 8.99 -7.72
CA LYS A 435 49.72 7.71 -8.39
C LYS A 435 50.75 7.33 -9.46
N GLY A 436 51.74 8.18 -9.73
CA GLY A 436 52.80 7.90 -10.70
C GLY A 436 52.33 7.86 -12.16
N MET A 437 51.18 8.42 -12.47
CA MET A 437 50.62 8.46 -13.83
C MET A 437 51.15 9.70 -14.58
N THR A 438 52.45 9.68 -14.92
CA THR A 438 53.14 10.85 -15.46
C THR A 438 52.68 11.30 -16.84
N ARG A 439 51.91 10.47 -17.58
CA ARG A 439 51.43 10.78 -18.93
C ARG A 439 49.95 11.25 -18.91
N THR A 440 49.56 11.92 -17.85
CA THR A 440 48.24 12.54 -17.73
C THR A 440 48.32 14.03 -18.10
N SER A 441 47.31 14.56 -18.76
CA SER A 441 47.27 15.93 -19.22
C SER A 441 45.96 16.63 -18.85
N ASN A 442 46.03 17.94 -18.63
CA ASN A 442 44.86 18.77 -18.41
C ASN A 442 44.24 19.20 -19.76
N GLY A 443 43.00 18.82 -20.02
CA GLY A 443 42.24 19.16 -21.20
C GLY A 443 41.44 20.46 -21.08
N GLY A 444 41.46 21.11 -19.92
CA GLY A 444 40.63 22.29 -19.65
C GLY A 444 39.21 21.97 -19.30
N ASN A 445 38.30 22.85 -19.65
CA ASN A 445 36.86 22.64 -19.45
C ASN A 445 36.29 21.72 -20.52
N ALA A 446 35.31 20.91 -20.13
CA ALA A 446 34.59 20.02 -21.06
C ALA A 446 33.85 20.82 -22.12
N THR A 447 33.98 20.45 -23.40
CA THR A 447 33.32 21.13 -24.54
C THR A 447 31.80 21.03 -24.51
N GLY A 448 31.26 20.01 -23.84
CA GLY A 448 29.81 19.83 -23.59
C GLY A 448 29.26 20.59 -22.39
N GLY A 449 30.06 21.42 -21.73
CA GLY A 449 29.64 22.15 -20.53
C GLY A 449 29.68 21.31 -19.26
N LYS A 450 28.82 21.67 -18.31
CA LYS A 450 28.72 20.97 -17.01
C LYS A 450 28.02 19.63 -17.17
N THR A 451 28.57 18.60 -16.53
CA THR A 451 27.98 17.24 -16.48
C THR A 451 27.82 16.78 -15.04
N ASP A 452 26.78 16.00 -14.79
CA ASP A 452 26.51 15.48 -13.44
C ASP A 452 27.35 14.26 -13.09
N LYS A 453 27.76 13.47 -14.08
CA LYS A 453 28.53 12.24 -13.90
C LYS A 453 29.93 12.33 -14.49
N THR A 454 30.89 11.74 -13.77
CA THR A 454 32.24 11.50 -14.27
C THR A 454 32.22 10.34 -15.26
N VAL A 455 32.86 10.50 -16.42
CA VAL A 455 32.90 9.51 -17.49
C VAL A 455 34.35 9.32 -17.99
N LEU A 456 34.79 8.06 -18.09
CA LEU A 456 36.04 7.65 -18.72
C LEU A 456 35.72 6.98 -20.06
N GLU A 457 36.11 7.63 -21.15
CA GLU A 457 36.02 7.11 -22.52
C GLU A 457 37.37 6.49 -22.92
N PHE A 458 37.37 5.23 -23.36
CA PHE A 458 38.59 4.50 -23.71
C PHE A 458 38.31 3.48 -24.83
N ALA A 459 39.36 3.08 -25.54
CA ALA A 459 39.31 2.08 -26.59
C ALA A 459 39.60 0.66 -26.05
N PRO A 460 39.20 -0.42 -26.77
CA PRO A 460 39.48 -1.81 -26.34
C PRO A 460 40.96 -2.07 -26.03
N ASN A 461 41.87 -1.55 -26.84
CA ASN A 461 43.31 -1.69 -26.65
C ASN A 461 43.88 -0.78 -25.52
N GLN A 462 43.05 -0.01 -24.83
CA GLN A 462 43.41 0.78 -23.66
C GLN A 462 42.77 0.25 -22.36
N ALA A 463 42.17 -0.95 -22.41
CA ALA A 463 41.43 -1.50 -21.28
C ALA A 463 42.30 -1.72 -20.02
N ASP A 464 43.57 -2.05 -20.18
CA ASP A 464 44.53 -2.17 -19.08
C ASP A 464 44.82 -0.81 -18.41
N GLN A 465 44.94 0.27 -19.19
CA GLN A 465 45.10 1.64 -18.70
C GLN A 465 43.82 2.13 -18.01
N ALA A 466 42.67 1.84 -18.62
CA ALA A 466 41.36 2.18 -18.03
C ALA A 466 41.15 1.49 -16.68
N ARG A 467 41.54 0.20 -16.56
CA ARG A 467 41.48 -0.54 -15.29
C ARG A 467 42.38 0.09 -14.21
N ARG A 468 43.58 0.51 -14.58
CA ARG A 468 44.50 1.18 -13.63
C ARG A 468 43.90 2.51 -13.15
N LEU A 469 43.31 3.29 -14.06
CA LEU A 469 42.74 4.60 -13.72
C LEU A 469 41.46 4.44 -12.89
N ALA A 470 40.59 3.50 -13.28
CA ALA A 470 39.36 3.22 -12.56
C ALA A 470 39.65 2.78 -11.11
N ASP A 471 40.59 1.90 -10.92
CA ASP A 471 41.06 1.44 -9.60
C ASP A 471 41.59 2.61 -8.74
N ALA A 472 42.41 3.48 -9.34
CA ALA A 472 42.96 4.62 -8.64
C ALA A 472 41.91 5.67 -8.20
N MET A 473 40.90 5.89 -9.02
CA MET A 473 39.83 6.89 -8.78
C MET A 473 38.57 6.33 -8.15
N GLY A 474 38.45 5.01 -8.00
CA GLY A 474 37.21 4.38 -7.55
C GLY A 474 36.05 4.66 -8.51
N LEU A 475 36.30 4.62 -9.83
CA LEU A 475 35.25 4.86 -10.81
C LEU A 475 34.26 3.68 -10.82
N PRO A 476 32.95 3.95 -10.74
CA PRO A 476 31.95 2.91 -10.91
C PRO A 476 31.90 2.42 -12.36
N ALA A 477 31.41 1.22 -12.59
CA ALA A 477 31.40 0.60 -13.92
C ALA A 477 30.61 1.42 -14.96
N ASP A 478 29.55 2.09 -14.54
CA ASP A 478 28.72 2.97 -15.40
C ASP A 478 29.43 4.29 -15.77
N ALA A 479 30.54 4.60 -15.13
CA ALA A 479 31.44 5.69 -15.54
C ALA A 479 32.37 5.32 -16.71
N LEU A 480 32.50 4.04 -17.05
CA LEU A 480 33.39 3.53 -18.06
C LEU A 480 32.66 3.33 -19.40
N ARG A 481 33.12 4.00 -20.45
CA ARG A 481 32.57 3.89 -21.82
C ARG A 481 33.64 3.40 -22.76
N GLN A 482 33.51 2.17 -23.22
CA GLN A 482 34.41 1.60 -24.21
C GLN A 482 33.91 1.96 -25.61
N SER A 483 34.80 2.48 -26.46
CA SER A 483 34.50 2.74 -27.87
C SER A 483 34.48 1.45 -28.69
N GLY A 484 33.88 1.48 -29.88
CA GLY A 484 33.76 0.32 -30.75
C GLY A 484 34.98 -0.11 -31.52
N GLY A 485 36.11 0.61 -31.38
CA GLY A 485 37.34 0.31 -32.13
C GLY A 485 38.58 0.72 -31.37
N ASP A 486 39.73 0.18 -31.77
CA ASP A 486 41.03 0.43 -31.15
C ASP A 486 41.51 1.86 -31.38
N ALA A 487 42.16 2.43 -30.38
CA ALA A 487 42.78 3.74 -30.47
C ALA A 487 44.12 3.68 -31.19
N PRO A 488 44.51 4.77 -31.88
CA PRO A 488 45.84 4.90 -32.45
C PRO A 488 46.96 4.76 -31.39
N PRO A 489 48.15 4.36 -31.75
CA PRO A 489 49.28 4.26 -30.82
C PRO A 489 49.49 5.59 -30.07
N LYS A 490 49.67 5.49 -28.75
CA LYS A 490 49.89 6.64 -27.82
C LYS A 490 48.70 7.60 -27.68
N ALA A 491 47.51 7.26 -28.18
CA ALA A 491 46.30 8.05 -27.92
C ALA A 491 46.02 8.13 -26.42
N GLU A 492 45.46 9.26 -26.00
CA GLU A 492 45.03 9.46 -24.61
C GLU A 492 43.56 9.02 -24.47
N MET A 493 43.26 8.35 -23.37
CA MET A 493 41.86 8.19 -22.92
C MET A 493 41.31 9.56 -22.55
N LYS A 494 39.98 9.71 -22.55
CA LYS A 494 39.32 10.95 -22.16
C LYS A 494 38.57 10.74 -20.86
N LEU A 495 38.96 11.49 -19.83
CA LEU A 495 38.25 11.54 -18.55
C LEU A 495 37.56 12.89 -18.43
N THR A 496 36.22 12.86 -18.32
CA THR A 496 35.43 14.06 -18.04
C THR A 496 34.93 13.98 -16.62
N LEU A 497 35.34 14.90 -15.76
CA LEU A 497 34.92 14.99 -14.37
C LEU A 497 33.54 15.60 -14.30
N GLY A 498 32.59 14.95 -13.61
CA GLY A 498 31.26 15.41 -13.35
C GLY A 498 31.08 16.05 -11.96
N ALA A 499 29.84 16.45 -11.63
CA ALA A 499 29.50 17.00 -10.32
C ALA A 499 29.67 15.98 -9.18
N ASP A 500 29.72 14.68 -9.51
CA ASP A 500 30.01 13.56 -8.62
C ASP A 500 31.49 13.49 -8.20
N PHE A 501 32.40 14.16 -8.89
CA PHE A 501 33.80 14.30 -8.48
C PHE A 501 33.93 15.23 -7.26
N LYS A 502 34.20 14.66 -6.10
CA LYS A 502 34.29 15.39 -4.82
C LYS A 502 35.68 15.93 -4.51
N GLY A 503 36.71 15.46 -5.23
CA GLY A 503 38.10 15.88 -5.08
C GLY A 503 39.08 14.74 -5.37
N ALA A 504 40.32 15.10 -5.61
CA ALA A 504 41.38 14.14 -5.86
C ALA A 504 41.61 13.23 -4.65
N GLY A 505 41.72 11.93 -4.90
CA GLY A 505 41.86 10.91 -3.85
C GLY A 505 40.55 10.48 -3.18
N THR A 506 39.45 11.12 -3.50
CA THR A 506 38.10 10.67 -3.08
C THR A 506 37.50 9.80 -4.18
N PRO A 507 37.06 8.56 -3.88
CA PRO A 507 36.41 7.73 -4.87
C PRO A 507 35.18 8.43 -5.51
N VAL A 508 35.08 8.36 -6.83
CA VAL A 508 33.90 8.84 -7.54
C VAL A 508 32.77 7.85 -7.30
N SER A 509 31.92 8.14 -6.33
CA SER A 509 30.73 7.33 -6.07
C SER A 509 29.70 7.55 -7.18
N ALA A 510 29.01 6.51 -7.63
CA ALA A 510 27.76 6.65 -8.35
C ALA A 510 26.82 7.58 -7.56
N PRO A 511 25.94 8.38 -8.23
CA PRO A 511 24.90 9.09 -7.51
C PRO A 511 24.17 8.05 -6.65
N ALA A 512 24.08 8.35 -5.34
CA ALA A 512 23.48 7.44 -4.39
C ALA A 512 22.09 7.03 -4.94
N PRO A 513 21.80 5.73 -5.08
CA PRO A 513 20.44 5.31 -5.28
C PRO A 513 19.63 5.94 -4.15
N SER A 514 18.37 6.23 -4.41
CA SER A 514 17.43 6.77 -3.42
C SER A 514 17.29 5.78 -2.26
N LYS A 515 18.26 5.75 -1.36
CA LYS A 515 18.18 5.01 -0.10
C LYS A 515 17.07 5.59 0.74
N ALA A 516 16.24 4.72 1.30
CA ALA A 516 15.44 5.13 2.45
C ALA A 516 16.41 5.76 3.48
N PRO A 517 16.09 6.95 4.01
CA PRO A 517 16.98 7.65 4.93
C PRO A 517 17.42 6.74 6.07
N GLU A 518 18.70 6.76 6.41
CA GLU A 518 19.22 5.98 7.54
C GLU A 518 18.51 6.39 8.83
N GLY A 519 18.13 5.40 9.65
CA GLY A 519 17.41 5.63 10.91
C GLY A 519 15.89 5.77 10.79
N VAL A 520 15.29 5.60 9.60
CA VAL A 520 13.84 5.41 9.49
C VAL A 520 13.48 4.07 10.10
N GLN A 521 12.66 4.13 11.15
CA GLN A 521 12.12 2.93 11.77
C GLN A 521 11.16 2.25 10.80
N LYS A 522 11.45 0.99 10.44
CA LYS A 522 10.63 0.20 9.52
C LYS A 522 10.57 -1.27 9.93
N ILE A 523 9.45 -1.91 9.62
CA ILE A 523 9.20 -3.34 9.78
C ILE A 523 8.59 -3.83 8.46
N GLU A 524 9.05 -4.98 7.99
CA GLU A 524 8.47 -5.65 6.82
C GLU A 524 7.35 -6.58 7.28
N ALA A 525 6.25 -6.64 6.53
CA ALA A 525 5.05 -7.37 6.96
C ALA A 525 5.24 -8.90 7.03
N ASP A 526 6.24 -9.44 6.35
CA ASP A 526 6.60 -10.85 6.38
C ASP A 526 7.77 -11.17 7.33
N ASP A 527 8.36 -10.18 7.99
CA ASP A 527 9.45 -10.41 8.93
C ASP A 527 8.93 -10.89 10.29
N GLU A 528 8.99 -12.20 10.49
CA GLU A 528 8.64 -12.85 11.75
C GLU A 528 9.78 -12.84 12.78
N SER A 529 10.98 -12.39 12.40
CA SER A 529 12.15 -12.42 13.27
C SER A 529 12.24 -11.24 14.23
N VAL A 530 11.52 -10.14 13.95
CA VAL A 530 11.56 -8.91 14.74
C VAL A 530 10.68 -9.05 15.98
N CYS A 531 11.33 -9.24 17.13
CA CYS A 531 10.65 -9.16 18.42
C CYS A 531 10.77 -7.73 18.99
N ALA A 532 9.68 -7.19 19.52
CA ALA A 532 9.66 -5.90 20.21
C ALA A 532 10.57 -5.96 21.46
N LYS A 533 11.46 -4.98 21.62
CA LYS A 533 12.46 -4.92 22.68
C LYS A 533 12.03 -3.96 23.78
#